data_8341234d0ce69b37316d3f79fa8e01e1
#
_entry.id   8341234d0ce69b37316d3f79fa8e01e1
#
_cell.length_a   1.000
_cell.length_b   1.000
_cell.length_c   1.000
_cell.angle_alpha   90.00
_cell.angle_beta   90.00
_cell.angle_gamma   90.00
#
_symmetry.space_group_name_H-M   'P 1'
#
loop_
_entity.id
_entity.type
_entity.pdbx_description
1 polymer ?
#
loop_
_entity_poly.entity_id
_entity_poly.type
_entity_poly.pdbx_seq_one_letter_code
_entity_poly.pdbx_strand_id
1 'polypeptide(L)'
;MKKFLTLVSLVSISFAGICDKVDLKKHVPVPSYRVESKREIYGLCEMIININNQLIPIYATKDFIISGEMFSYKKQITQEILEKVRKEITKRNLKKLENLTYVSYKPQNVSDGKYFYFISDPDCPYCNGIKKKVKQLADKYGWEIRLIWYPLPFHPQAKPKAIAFLCENKTFEDYLKNEFGTKQCDKGRKALDENLRTLSFVRGTPTFIFPDGDVIVGANVQRLEQKLKGGK
;
A
#
# COMPACT_ATOMS: atom_id res chain seq x y z
N MET A 1 39.91 58.11 9.48
CA MET A 1 40.18 56.77 8.91
C MET A 1 38.83 56.06 8.68
N LYS A 2 38.32 56.06 7.46
CA LYS A 2 37.04 55.38 7.08
C LYS A 2 37.37 53.96 6.67
N LYS A 3 36.92 52.95 7.45
CA LYS A 3 37.01 51.54 7.08
C LYS A 3 35.97 51.20 6.04
N PHE A 4 36.39 50.90 4.81
CA PHE A 4 35.54 50.32 3.78
C PHE A 4 35.32 48.85 4.12
N LEU A 5 34.07 48.47 4.41
CA LEU A 5 33.64 47.10 4.57
C LEU A 5 33.24 46.61 3.18
N THR A 6 34.08 45.81 2.56
CA THR A 6 33.77 45.12 1.29
C THR A 6 32.80 43.97 1.55
N LEU A 7 31.57 44.08 1.14
CA LEU A 7 30.56 43.03 1.19
C LEU A 7 30.88 42.01 0.07
N VAL A 8 31.47 40.89 0.39
CA VAL A 8 31.68 39.77 -0.54
C VAL A 8 30.33 39.03 -0.62
N SER A 9 29.57 39.29 -1.68
CA SER A 9 28.36 38.48 -1.99
C SER A 9 28.80 37.11 -2.49
N LEU A 10 28.61 36.10 -1.65
CA LEU A 10 28.71 34.69 -2.04
C LEU A 10 27.59 34.36 -3.01
N VAL A 11 27.90 34.34 -4.29
CA VAL A 11 27.00 33.80 -5.33
C VAL A 11 27.04 32.27 -5.18
N SER A 12 26.03 31.69 -4.57
CA SER A 12 25.81 30.24 -4.56
C SER A 12 25.45 29.78 -5.97
N ILE A 13 26.42 29.25 -6.71
CA ILE A 13 26.17 28.57 -7.99
C ILE A 13 25.51 27.25 -7.67
N SER A 14 24.19 27.17 -7.80
CA SER A 14 23.43 25.93 -7.75
C SER A 14 23.67 25.19 -9.06
N PHE A 15 24.47 24.14 -9.04
CA PHE A 15 24.58 23.23 -10.19
C PHE A 15 23.28 22.44 -10.29
N ALA A 16 22.60 22.57 -11.45
CA ALA A 16 21.43 21.75 -11.74
C ALA A 16 21.83 20.25 -11.74
N GLY A 17 21.18 19.47 -10.89
CA GLY A 17 21.43 18.04 -10.75
C GLY A 17 21.09 17.25 -12.01
N ILE A 18 21.51 15.99 -12.05
CA ILE A 18 21.18 15.08 -13.17
C ILE A 18 19.66 15.01 -13.36
N CYS A 19 18.94 14.88 -12.26
CA CYS A 19 17.49 14.78 -12.27
C CYS A 19 16.77 16.01 -12.84
N ASP A 20 17.33 17.20 -12.72
CA ASP A 20 16.73 18.45 -13.22
C ASP A 20 16.74 18.54 -14.75
N LYS A 21 17.63 17.76 -15.38
CA LYS A 21 17.82 17.71 -16.85
C LYS A 21 16.96 16.62 -17.52
N VAL A 22 16.26 15.79 -16.73
CA VAL A 22 15.45 14.67 -17.27
C VAL A 22 14.03 15.12 -17.54
N ASP A 23 13.60 14.93 -18.79
CA ASP A 23 12.22 15.12 -19.24
C ASP A 23 11.73 13.83 -19.91
N LEU A 24 10.91 13.06 -19.21
CA LEU A 24 10.42 11.77 -19.71
C LEU A 24 9.63 11.88 -20.99
N LYS A 25 8.90 12.98 -21.21
CA LYS A 25 8.06 13.17 -22.41
C LYS A 25 8.87 13.30 -23.70
N LYS A 26 10.16 13.67 -23.60
CA LYS A 26 11.06 13.72 -24.74
C LYS A 26 11.51 12.33 -25.23
N HIS A 27 11.44 11.34 -24.34
CA HIS A 27 11.96 10.00 -24.64
C HIS A 27 10.87 9.00 -25.01
N VAL A 28 9.70 9.09 -24.39
CA VAL A 28 8.59 8.16 -24.60
C VAL A 28 7.24 8.88 -24.52
N PRO A 29 6.22 8.42 -25.27
CA PRO A 29 4.85 8.91 -25.13
C PRO A 29 4.24 8.33 -23.84
N VAL A 30 4.53 8.96 -22.70
CA VAL A 30 3.94 8.52 -21.42
C VAL A 30 2.58 9.17 -21.20
N PRO A 31 1.60 8.39 -20.68
CA PRO A 31 0.32 8.94 -20.22
C PRO A 31 0.54 9.87 -19.03
N SER A 32 -0.53 10.42 -18.50
CA SER A 32 -0.47 11.19 -17.25
C SER A 32 0.12 10.32 -16.13
N TYR A 33 1.14 10.83 -15.45
CA TYR A 33 1.82 10.13 -14.36
C TYR A 33 2.08 11.08 -13.19
N ARG A 34 2.30 10.49 -12.02
CA ARG A 34 2.78 11.21 -10.83
C ARG A 34 4.16 10.69 -10.46
N VAL A 35 5.09 11.60 -10.15
CA VAL A 35 6.39 11.24 -9.59
C VAL A 35 6.23 11.02 -8.09
N GLU A 36 6.47 9.80 -7.62
CA GLU A 36 6.37 9.42 -6.21
C GLU A 36 7.72 9.58 -5.48
N SER A 37 8.82 9.36 -6.20
CA SER A 37 10.19 9.54 -5.70
C SER A 37 11.12 9.96 -6.83
N LYS A 38 12.11 10.80 -6.50
CA LYS A 38 13.14 11.28 -7.43
C LYS A 38 14.44 11.48 -6.66
N ARG A 39 15.52 10.86 -7.10
CA ARG A 39 16.86 11.01 -6.50
C ARG A 39 17.96 10.71 -7.51
N GLU A 40 19.15 11.16 -7.21
CA GLU A 40 20.36 10.79 -7.98
C GLU A 40 21.02 9.57 -7.38
N ILE A 41 21.37 8.60 -8.23
CA ILE A 41 22.05 7.37 -7.84
C ILE A 41 22.97 6.89 -8.96
N TYR A 42 24.22 6.60 -8.66
CA TYR A 42 25.21 6.06 -9.62
C TYR A 42 25.32 6.86 -10.93
N GLY A 43 25.20 8.19 -10.89
CA GLY A 43 25.25 9.03 -12.09
C GLY A 43 23.95 9.01 -12.95
N LEU A 44 22.87 8.48 -12.42
CA LEU A 44 21.54 8.46 -13.04
C LEU A 44 20.52 9.19 -12.16
N CYS A 45 19.45 9.67 -12.77
CA CYS A 45 18.25 10.05 -12.06
C CYS A 45 17.35 8.81 -11.89
N GLU A 46 17.19 8.35 -10.65
CA GLU A 46 16.19 7.34 -10.30
C GLU A 46 14.86 8.04 -10.03
N MET A 47 13.83 7.65 -10.74
CA MET A 47 12.46 8.11 -10.51
C MET A 47 11.52 6.92 -10.35
N ILE A 48 10.63 6.98 -9.37
CA ILE A 48 9.50 6.07 -9.28
C ILE A 48 8.27 6.85 -9.71
N ILE A 49 7.73 6.49 -10.86
CA ILE A 49 6.51 7.11 -11.39
C ILE A 49 5.31 6.20 -11.12
N ASN A 50 4.15 6.83 -10.93
CA ASN A 50 2.89 6.15 -10.72
C ASN A 50 1.96 6.41 -11.90
N ILE A 51 1.64 5.35 -12.64
CA ILE A 51 0.68 5.35 -13.74
C ILE A 51 -0.44 4.39 -13.37
N ASN A 52 -1.66 4.87 -13.24
CA ASN A 52 -2.82 4.05 -12.90
C ASN A 52 -2.58 3.17 -11.65
N ASN A 53 -1.98 3.74 -10.60
CA ASN A 53 -1.55 3.06 -9.37
C ASN A 53 -0.46 1.99 -9.56
N GLN A 54 0.17 1.90 -10.72
CA GLN A 54 1.33 1.06 -10.95
C GLN A 54 2.61 1.88 -10.76
N LEU A 55 3.50 1.40 -9.89
CA LEU A 55 4.82 2.00 -9.68
C LEU A 55 5.79 1.45 -10.71
N ILE A 56 6.36 2.35 -11.48
CA ILE A 56 7.31 2.03 -12.55
C ILE A 56 8.64 2.69 -12.20
N PRO A 57 9.72 1.91 -12.00
CA PRO A 57 11.04 2.45 -11.79
C PRO A 57 11.65 2.91 -13.12
N ILE A 58 12.18 4.12 -13.12
CA ILE A 58 12.87 4.75 -14.27
C ILE A 58 14.25 5.19 -13.81
N TYR A 59 15.25 4.87 -14.59
CA TYR A 59 16.63 5.35 -14.47
C TYR A 59 16.96 6.15 -15.72
N ALA A 60 17.38 7.40 -15.57
CA ALA A 60 17.47 8.31 -16.70
C ALA A 60 18.68 9.25 -16.63
N THR A 61 19.10 9.70 -17.80
CA THR A 61 19.92 10.89 -18.01
C THR A 61 19.13 11.85 -18.92
N LYS A 62 19.77 12.95 -19.35
CA LYS A 62 19.15 13.85 -20.35
C LYS A 62 19.00 13.19 -21.73
N ASP A 63 19.73 12.09 -22.01
CA ASP A 63 19.88 11.49 -23.34
C ASP A 63 19.10 10.16 -23.49
N PHE A 64 18.82 9.44 -22.38
CA PHE A 64 18.12 8.16 -22.42
C PHE A 64 17.37 7.86 -21.13
N ILE A 65 16.46 6.88 -21.21
CA ILE A 65 15.78 6.29 -20.06
C ILE A 65 15.87 4.76 -20.11
N ILE A 66 15.89 4.15 -18.94
CA ILE A 66 15.81 2.70 -18.75
C ILE A 66 14.69 2.44 -17.72
N SER A 67 13.84 1.46 -17.98
CA SER A 67 12.90 0.93 -16.98
C SER A 67 13.24 -0.52 -16.66
N GLY A 68 13.36 -0.86 -15.39
CA GLY A 68 13.71 -2.22 -14.96
C GLY A 68 14.30 -2.29 -13.57
N GLU A 69 14.88 -3.46 -13.24
CA GLU A 69 15.49 -3.73 -11.96
C GLU A 69 16.98 -3.33 -11.94
N MET A 70 17.39 -2.62 -10.91
CA MET A 70 18.80 -2.28 -10.65
C MET A 70 19.32 -3.10 -9.47
N PHE A 71 20.48 -3.72 -9.68
CA PHE A 71 21.24 -4.43 -8.65
C PHE A 71 22.61 -3.79 -8.46
N SER A 72 23.06 -3.71 -7.24
CA SER A 72 24.42 -3.27 -6.91
C SER A 72 24.95 -4.07 -5.72
N TYR A 73 26.11 -4.70 -5.88
CA TYR A 73 26.75 -5.51 -4.82
C TYR A 73 25.77 -6.51 -4.17
N LYS A 74 25.02 -7.28 -4.97
CA LYS A 74 23.97 -8.24 -4.54
C LYS A 74 22.76 -7.61 -3.83
N LYS A 75 22.65 -6.28 -3.78
CA LYS A 75 21.47 -5.58 -3.27
C LYS A 75 20.50 -5.28 -4.40
N GLN A 76 19.20 -5.43 -4.12
CA GLN A 76 18.11 -5.11 -5.04
C GLN A 76 17.69 -3.64 -4.87
N ILE A 77 18.45 -2.72 -5.46
CA ILE A 77 18.27 -1.27 -5.27
C ILE A 77 16.85 -0.83 -5.63
N THR A 78 16.32 -1.34 -6.74
CA THR A 78 14.94 -1.02 -7.18
C THR A 78 13.90 -1.49 -6.17
N GLN A 79 14.05 -2.68 -5.60
CA GLN A 79 13.07 -3.19 -4.63
C GLN A 79 13.08 -2.37 -3.33
N GLU A 80 14.26 -1.98 -2.85
CA GLU A 80 14.39 -1.13 -1.66
C GLU A 80 13.62 0.19 -1.82
N ILE A 81 13.79 0.88 -2.97
CA ILE A 81 13.09 2.15 -3.21
C ILE A 81 11.59 1.94 -3.43
N LEU A 82 11.18 0.89 -4.13
CA LEU A 82 9.77 0.57 -4.34
C LEU A 82 9.05 0.25 -3.02
N GLU A 83 9.69 -0.50 -2.11
CA GLU A 83 9.15 -0.76 -0.77
C GLU A 83 8.98 0.54 0.03
N LYS A 84 10.00 1.41 0.02
CA LYS A 84 9.93 2.72 0.67
C LYS A 84 8.77 3.57 0.11
N VAL A 85 8.67 3.67 -1.20
CA VAL A 85 7.62 4.45 -1.87
C VAL A 85 6.23 3.88 -1.57
N ARG A 86 6.05 2.55 -1.62
CA ARG A 86 4.79 1.89 -1.24
C ARG A 86 4.40 2.22 0.20
N LYS A 87 5.37 2.14 1.11
CA LYS A 87 5.15 2.49 2.53
C LYS A 87 4.68 3.93 2.71
N GLU A 88 5.29 4.89 2.02
CA GLU A 88 4.89 6.30 2.08
C GLU A 88 3.51 6.54 1.45
N ILE A 89 3.19 5.89 0.32
CA ILE A 89 1.84 5.94 -0.27
C ILE A 89 0.80 5.38 0.71
N THR A 90 1.11 4.25 1.35
CA THR A 90 0.22 3.62 2.33
C THR A 90 -0.01 4.54 3.52
N LYS A 91 1.04 5.13 4.10
CA LYS A 91 0.92 6.09 5.20
C LYS A 91 0.02 7.28 4.85
N ARG A 92 0.17 7.86 3.66
CA ARG A 92 -0.71 8.95 3.18
C ARG A 92 -2.19 8.52 3.09
N ASN A 93 -2.47 7.25 2.89
CA ASN A 93 -3.82 6.71 2.79
C ASN A 93 -4.38 6.15 4.11
N LEU A 94 -3.56 5.92 5.16
CA LEU A 94 -4.01 5.33 6.43
C LEU A 94 -5.22 6.06 7.02
N LYS A 95 -5.18 7.40 7.06
CA LYS A 95 -6.31 8.21 7.57
C LYS A 95 -7.62 7.95 6.82
N LYS A 96 -7.56 7.61 5.53
CA LYS A 96 -8.74 7.25 4.74
C LYS A 96 -9.23 5.86 5.10
N LEU A 97 -8.32 4.93 5.42
CA LEU A 97 -8.68 3.56 5.83
C LEU A 97 -9.41 3.54 7.16
N GLU A 98 -9.11 4.46 8.08
CA GLU A 98 -9.80 4.59 9.37
C GLU A 98 -11.29 4.89 9.22
N ASN A 99 -11.68 5.56 8.14
CA ASN A 99 -13.05 5.92 7.83
C ASN A 99 -13.81 4.84 7.03
N LEU A 100 -13.13 3.77 6.63
CA LEU A 100 -13.77 2.69 5.88
C LEU A 100 -14.62 1.80 6.79
N THR A 101 -15.65 1.21 6.19
CA THR A 101 -16.44 0.17 6.88
C THR A 101 -15.61 -1.11 6.96
N TYR A 102 -15.34 -1.54 8.18
CA TYR A 102 -14.63 -2.80 8.46
C TYR A 102 -15.35 -3.60 9.55
N VAL A 103 -15.03 -4.89 9.60
CA VAL A 103 -15.47 -5.80 10.66
C VAL A 103 -14.29 -6.05 11.60
N SER A 104 -14.44 -5.62 12.85
CA SER A 104 -13.38 -5.75 13.86
C SER A 104 -13.42 -7.12 14.52
N TYR A 105 -12.25 -7.71 14.69
CA TYR A 105 -12.01 -8.83 15.60
C TYR A 105 -10.92 -8.43 16.60
N LYS A 106 -11.28 -8.46 17.89
CA LYS A 106 -10.36 -8.11 18.99
C LYS A 106 -10.07 -9.33 19.85
N PRO A 107 -8.82 -9.83 19.87
CA PRO A 107 -8.39 -10.83 20.85
C PRO A 107 -8.55 -10.33 22.29
N GLN A 108 -8.67 -11.25 23.26
CA GLN A 108 -8.75 -10.89 24.67
C GLN A 108 -7.49 -10.16 25.17
N ASN A 109 -6.34 -10.48 24.61
CA ASN A 109 -5.03 -9.92 24.96
C ASN A 109 -4.60 -8.79 24.00
N VAL A 110 -5.53 -8.13 23.30
CA VAL A 110 -5.19 -7.05 22.37
C VAL A 110 -4.50 -5.90 23.11
N SER A 111 -3.38 -5.44 22.56
CA SER A 111 -2.65 -4.29 23.07
C SER A 111 -3.12 -3.02 22.37
N ASP A 112 -3.20 -1.90 23.10
CA ASP A 112 -3.59 -0.61 22.54
C ASP A 112 -2.72 -0.21 21.34
N GLY A 113 -3.38 0.25 20.28
CA GLY A 113 -2.72 0.66 19.03
C GLY A 113 -2.23 -0.47 18.15
N LYS A 114 -2.32 -1.75 18.55
CA LYS A 114 -1.95 -2.89 17.72
C LYS A 114 -3.14 -3.36 16.89
N TYR A 115 -3.19 -2.95 15.65
CA TYR A 115 -4.16 -3.43 14.67
C TYR A 115 -3.53 -3.56 13.29
N PHE A 116 -4.19 -4.29 12.42
CA PHE A 116 -3.92 -4.30 11.00
C PHE A 116 -5.21 -4.43 10.20
N TYR A 117 -5.21 -3.86 9.00
CA TYR A 117 -6.28 -4.09 8.04
C TYR A 117 -6.03 -5.37 7.28
N PHE A 118 -7.04 -6.24 7.25
CA PHE A 118 -7.06 -7.45 6.43
C PHE A 118 -8.01 -7.21 5.25
N ILE A 119 -7.42 -6.88 4.10
CA ILE A 119 -8.17 -6.67 2.86
C ILE A 119 -8.43 -8.03 2.24
N SER A 120 -9.70 -8.40 2.15
CA SER A 120 -10.13 -9.74 1.77
C SER A 120 -11.25 -9.70 0.74
N ASP A 121 -11.37 -10.80 0.00
CA ASP A 121 -12.43 -11.06 -0.95
C ASP A 121 -13.16 -12.36 -0.53
N PRO A 122 -14.49 -12.37 -0.44
CA PRO A 122 -15.26 -13.54 -0.01
C PRO A 122 -14.97 -14.83 -0.79
N ASP A 123 -14.69 -14.71 -2.09
CA ASP A 123 -14.48 -15.85 -2.98
C ASP A 123 -13.01 -16.12 -3.31
N CYS A 124 -12.10 -15.32 -2.77
CA CYS A 124 -10.67 -15.51 -2.97
C CYS A 124 -10.19 -16.79 -2.24
N PRO A 125 -9.67 -17.80 -2.97
CA PRO A 125 -9.23 -19.05 -2.36
C PRO A 125 -8.05 -18.85 -1.40
N TYR A 126 -7.15 -17.91 -1.72
CA TYR A 126 -6.02 -17.57 -0.84
C TYR A 126 -6.48 -16.92 0.47
N CYS A 127 -7.50 -16.05 0.43
CA CYS A 127 -8.09 -15.46 1.64
C CYS A 127 -8.74 -16.55 2.51
N ASN A 128 -9.54 -17.42 1.88
CA ASN A 128 -10.20 -18.52 2.57
C ASN A 128 -9.22 -19.52 3.17
N GLY A 129 -8.11 -19.78 2.48
CA GLY A 129 -7.07 -20.71 2.95
C GLY A 129 -6.32 -20.21 4.20
N ILE A 130 -6.18 -18.90 4.40
CA ILE A 130 -5.36 -18.36 5.50
C ILE A 130 -6.16 -17.74 6.65
N LYS A 131 -7.45 -17.39 6.49
CA LYS A 131 -8.23 -16.60 7.46
C LYS A 131 -8.21 -17.15 8.89
N LYS A 132 -8.27 -18.49 9.05
CA LYS A 132 -8.16 -19.14 10.37
C LYS A 132 -6.76 -18.95 10.97
N LYS A 133 -5.71 -19.04 10.14
CA LYS A 133 -4.32 -18.81 10.59
C LYS A 133 -4.08 -17.35 10.94
N VAL A 134 -4.68 -16.41 10.19
CA VAL A 134 -4.64 -14.97 10.50
C VAL A 134 -5.23 -14.70 11.88
N LYS A 135 -6.41 -15.30 12.19
CA LYS A 135 -7.00 -15.21 13.54
C LYS A 135 -6.08 -15.76 14.61
N GLN A 136 -5.55 -16.97 14.42
CA GLN A 136 -4.62 -17.60 15.39
C GLN A 136 -3.39 -16.72 15.68
N LEU A 137 -2.84 -16.05 14.65
CA LEU A 137 -1.71 -15.16 14.82
C LEU A 137 -2.12 -13.87 15.56
N ALA A 138 -3.28 -13.31 15.24
CA ALA A 138 -3.83 -12.17 15.95
C ALA A 138 -4.04 -12.47 17.44
N ASP A 139 -4.62 -13.63 17.77
CA ASP A 139 -4.76 -14.12 19.15
C ASP A 139 -3.41 -14.27 19.84
N LYS A 140 -2.44 -14.91 19.17
CA LYS A 140 -1.12 -15.18 19.73
C LYS A 140 -0.34 -13.91 20.09
N TYR A 141 -0.44 -12.87 19.24
CA TYR A 141 0.39 -11.66 19.36
C TYR A 141 -0.38 -10.42 19.83
N GLY A 142 -1.67 -10.53 20.12
CA GLY A 142 -2.50 -9.46 20.65
C GLY A 142 -2.78 -8.33 19.66
N TRP A 143 -3.13 -8.66 18.41
CA TRP A 143 -3.43 -7.68 17.37
C TRP A 143 -4.91 -7.70 16.98
N GLU A 144 -5.54 -6.52 16.90
CA GLU A 144 -6.88 -6.38 16.32
C GLU A 144 -6.83 -6.62 14.81
N ILE A 145 -7.78 -7.40 14.27
CA ILE A 145 -8.02 -7.53 12.83
C ILE A 145 -9.14 -6.57 12.44
N ARG A 146 -8.90 -5.73 11.44
CA ARG A 146 -9.90 -4.88 10.79
C ARG A 146 -10.13 -5.39 9.37
N LEU A 147 -11.10 -6.30 9.22
CA LEU A 147 -11.46 -6.91 7.94
C LEU A 147 -12.18 -5.89 7.06
N ILE A 148 -11.63 -5.62 5.87
CA ILE A 148 -12.25 -4.78 4.84
C ILE A 148 -12.49 -5.61 3.60
N TRP A 149 -13.72 -5.55 3.08
CA TRP A 149 -14.09 -6.25 1.86
C TRP A 149 -13.58 -5.53 0.61
N TYR A 150 -12.93 -6.30 -0.26
CA TYR A 150 -12.43 -5.87 -1.56
C TYR A 150 -12.67 -6.96 -2.62
N PRO A 151 -13.94 -7.16 -3.06
CA PRO A 151 -14.28 -8.09 -4.13
C PRO A 151 -13.51 -7.83 -5.41
N LEU A 152 -12.86 -8.85 -5.95
CA LEU A 152 -12.13 -8.76 -7.20
C LEU A 152 -13.09 -8.92 -8.39
N PRO A 153 -12.88 -8.21 -9.51
CA PRO A 153 -13.82 -8.20 -10.63
C PRO A 153 -14.09 -9.58 -11.26
N PHE A 154 -13.12 -10.50 -11.16
CA PHE A 154 -13.25 -11.86 -11.70
C PHE A 154 -13.89 -12.87 -10.73
N HIS A 155 -14.36 -12.41 -9.56
CA HIS A 155 -15.17 -13.19 -8.61
C HIS A 155 -16.61 -12.68 -8.59
N PRO A 156 -17.50 -13.14 -9.48
CA PRO A 156 -18.82 -12.52 -9.69
C PRO A 156 -19.72 -12.59 -8.46
N GLN A 157 -19.55 -13.58 -7.59
CA GLN A 157 -20.35 -13.74 -6.37
C GLN A 157 -19.77 -12.99 -5.15
N ALA A 158 -18.53 -12.49 -5.24
CA ALA A 158 -17.88 -11.83 -4.11
C ALA A 158 -18.57 -10.52 -3.72
N LYS A 159 -18.98 -9.71 -4.71
CA LYS A 159 -19.66 -8.43 -4.44
C LYS A 159 -21.00 -8.61 -3.71
N PRO A 160 -21.95 -9.46 -4.18
CA PRO A 160 -23.17 -9.74 -3.44
C PRO A 160 -22.93 -10.27 -2.02
N LYS A 161 -21.98 -11.18 -1.82
CA LYS A 161 -21.61 -11.72 -0.50
C LYS A 161 -21.12 -10.64 0.45
N ALA A 162 -20.19 -9.77 -0.02
CA ALA A 162 -19.67 -8.67 0.78
C ALA A 162 -20.77 -7.67 1.18
N ILE A 163 -21.70 -7.34 0.27
CA ILE A 163 -22.85 -6.49 0.57
C ILE A 163 -23.74 -7.15 1.64
N ALA A 164 -24.10 -8.41 1.46
CA ALA A 164 -24.96 -9.14 2.40
C ALA A 164 -24.33 -9.20 3.79
N PHE A 165 -23.03 -9.47 3.86
CA PHE A 165 -22.26 -9.48 5.10
C PHE A 165 -22.36 -8.16 5.87
N LEU A 166 -22.22 -7.02 5.18
CA LEU A 166 -22.35 -5.68 5.76
C LEU A 166 -23.80 -5.36 6.14
N CYS A 167 -24.78 -5.79 5.34
CA CYS A 167 -26.22 -5.56 5.59
C CYS A 167 -26.75 -6.31 6.81
N GLU A 168 -26.22 -7.49 7.07
CA GLU A 168 -26.63 -8.35 8.19
C GLU A 168 -25.77 -8.17 9.43
N ASN A 169 -24.82 -7.22 9.40
CA ASN A 169 -23.85 -6.95 10.48
C ASN A 169 -23.13 -8.23 10.94
N LYS A 170 -22.73 -9.05 9.99
CA LYS A 170 -21.99 -10.30 10.23
C LYS A 170 -20.64 -10.02 10.90
N THR A 171 -20.18 -10.98 11.70
CA THR A 171 -18.95 -10.89 12.48
C THR A 171 -17.76 -11.55 11.77
N PHE A 172 -16.56 -11.36 12.31
CA PHE A 172 -15.38 -12.07 11.83
C PHE A 172 -15.51 -13.60 12.00
N GLU A 173 -16.22 -14.07 13.01
CA GLU A 173 -16.50 -15.51 13.22
C GLU A 173 -17.40 -16.07 12.11
N ASP A 174 -18.42 -15.29 11.65
CA ASP A 174 -19.24 -15.66 10.49
C ASP A 174 -18.39 -15.77 9.21
N TYR A 175 -17.41 -14.85 9.03
CA TYR A 175 -16.46 -14.96 7.92
C TYR A 175 -15.64 -16.25 7.99
N LEU A 176 -15.18 -16.66 9.17
CA LEU A 176 -14.43 -17.91 9.32
C LEU A 176 -15.24 -19.13 8.91
N LYS A 177 -16.56 -19.10 9.10
CA LYS A 177 -17.51 -20.17 8.74
C LYS A 177 -18.03 -20.06 7.30
N ASN A 178 -17.68 -19.01 6.54
CA ASN A 178 -18.23 -18.66 5.23
C ASN A 178 -19.74 -18.32 5.26
N GLU A 179 -20.24 -17.78 6.37
CA GLU A 179 -21.61 -17.36 6.56
C GLU A 179 -21.80 -15.92 6.13
N PHE A 180 -21.95 -15.66 4.82
CA PHE A 180 -21.99 -14.32 4.25
C PHE A 180 -23.37 -13.65 4.34
N GLY A 181 -24.46 -14.43 4.48
CA GLY A 181 -25.83 -13.93 4.40
C GLY A 181 -26.31 -13.75 2.94
N THR A 182 -27.52 -13.20 2.80
CA THR A 182 -28.20 -13.03 1.49
C THR A 182 -28.81 -11.65 1.29
N LYS A 183 -29.01 -10.89 2.37
CA LYS A 183 -29.71 -9.59 2.34
C LYS A 183 -28.90 -8.54 1.56
N GLN A 184 -29.58 -7.85 0.65
CA GLN A 184 -29.01 -6.74 -0.10
C GLN A 184 -29.63 -5.42 0.40
N CYS A 185 -28.82 -4.42 0.71
CA CYS A 185 -29.26 -3.12 1.19
C CYS A 185 -28.39 -1.98 0.67
N ASP A 186 -28.94 -0.77 0.63
CA ASP A 186 -28.22 0.40 0.12
C ASP A 186 -27.06 0.81 1.02
N LYS A 187 -27.18 0.63 2.34
CA LYS A 187 -26.09 0.88 3.28
C LYS A 187 -24.89 0.01 2.97
N GLY A 188 -25.09 -1.30 2.77
CA GLY A 188 -24.01 -2.22 2.43
C GLY A 188 -23.38 -1.94 1.07
N ARG A 189 -24.19 -1.58 0.06
CA ARG A 189 -23.71 -1.16 -1.26
C ARG A 189 -22.81 0.07 -1.17
N LYS A 190 -23.30 1.14 -0.52
CA LYS A 190 -22.52 2.39 -0.36
C LYS A 190 -21.22 2.17 0.39
N ALA A 191 -21.25 1.40 1.48
CA ALA A 191 -20.06 1.06 2.26
C ALA A 191 -19.02 0.29 1.41
N LEU A 192 -19.45 -0.71 0.64
CA LEU A 192 -18.57 -1.47 -0.23
C LEU A 192 -17.99 -0.61 -1.37
N ASP A 193 -18.81 0.23 -2.01
CA ASP A 193 -18.34 1.11 -3.10
C ASP A 193 -17.30 2.14 -2.58
N GLU A 194 -17.46 2.63 -1.33
CA GLU A 194 -16.46 3.49 -0.69
C GLU A 194 -15.15 2.73 -0.43
N ASN A 195 -15.25 1.49 0.09
CA ASN A 195 -14.07 0.65 0.28
C ASN A 195 -13.31 0.44 -1.04
N LEU A 196 -14.01 0.09 -2.12
CA LEU A 196 -13.42 -0.15 -3.43
C LEU A 196 -12.72 1.09 -4.00
N ARG A 197 -13.35 2.27 -3.89
CA ARG A 197 -12.74 3.53 -4.33
C ARG A 197 -11.48 3.87 -3.56
N THR A 198 -11.53 3.76 -2.24
CA THR A 198 -10.41 4.12 -1.36
C THR A 198 -9.25 3.15 -1.50
N LEU A 199 -9.53 1.86 -1.68
CA LEU A 199 -8.54 0.80 -1.83
C LEU A 199 -8.03 0.61 -3.27
N SER A 200 -8.28 1.56 -4.17
CA SER A 200 -7.86 1.46 -5.59
C SER A 200 -6.34 1.22 -5.79
N PHE A 201 -5.52 1.49 -4.76
CA PHE A 201 -4.10 1.17 -4.75
C PHE A 201 -3.77 -0.28 -4.37
N VAL A 202 -4.74 -1.06 -3.87
CA VAL A 202 -4.59 -2.49 -3.54
C VAL A 202 -4.58 -3.31 -4.83
N ARG A 203 -3.63 -4.24 -4.94
CA ARG A 203 -3.40 -5.01 -6.18
C ARG A 203 -4.01 -6.40 -6.17
N GLY A 204 -4.48 -6.87 -5.02
CA GLY A 204 -5.06 -8.20 -4.88
C GLY A 204 -5.33 -8.54 -3.42
N THR A 205 -5.95 -9.70 -3.25
CA THR A 205 -6.30 -10.22 -1.93
C THR A 205 -5.66 -11.60 -1.71
N PRO A 206 -5.30 -11.94 -0.48
CA PRO A 206 -5.32 -11.10 0.71
C PRO A 206 -4.23 -10.01 0.68
N THR A 207 -4.50 -8.86 1.30
CA THR A 207 -3.51 -7.82 1.56
C THR A 207 -3.63 -7.38 3.01
N PHE A 208 -2.49 -7.25 3.69
CA PHE A 208 -2.41 -6.78 5.08
C PHE A 208 -1.75 -5.41 5.11
N ILE A 209 -2.38 -4.43 5.76
CA ILE A 209 -1.88 -3.06 5.87
C ILE A 209 -1.74 -2.71 7.34
N PHE A 210 -0.56 -2.22 7.72
CA PHE A 210 -0.20 -1.91 9.11
C PHE A 210 -0.16 -0.39 9.36
N PRO A 211 -0.34 0.06 10.63
CA PRO A 211 -0.31 1.48 10.98
C PRO A 211 1.01 2.18 10.66
N ASP A 212 2.12 1.47 10.64
CA ASP A 212 3.42 2.01 10.26
C ASP A 212 3.63 2.15 8.74
N GLY A 213 2.60 1.80 7.94
CA GLY A 213 2.60 1.86 6.49
C GLY A 213 3.12 0.61 5.79
N ASP A 214 3.55 -0.42 6.54
CA ASP A 214 3.95 -1.69 5.93
C ASP A 214 2.76 -2.39 5.27
N VAL A 215 3.05 -3.07 4.15
CA VAL A 215 2.06 -3.82 3.38
C VAL A 215 2.60 -5.22 3.09
N ILE A 216 1.77 -6.23 3.35
CA ILE A 216 2.05 -7.60 2.96
C ILE A 216 0.96 -8.02 1.96
N VAL A 217 1.36 -8.34 0.73
CA VAL A 217 0.45 -8.80 -0.33
C VAL A 217 0.55 -10.32 -0.46
N GLY A 218 -0.60 -10.95 -0.62
CA GLY A 218 -0.71 -12.41 -0.79
C GLY A 218 -0.74 -13.19 0.54
N ALA A 219 -0.88 -14.50 0.43
CA ALA A 219 -1.04 -15.43 1.55
C ALA A 219 0.29 -15.79 2.26
N ASN A 220 1.20 -14.82 2.41
CA ASN A 220 2.50 -15.04 3.05
C ASN A 220 2.37 -15.02 4.57
N VAL A 221 1.97 -16.16 5.14
CA VAL A 221 1.74 -16.33 6.58
C VAL A 221 3.02 -16.14 7.39
N GLN A 222 4.17 -16.56 6.86
CA GLN A 222 5.45 -16.42 7.56
C GLN A 222 5.84 -14.94 7.74
N ARG A 223 5.71 -14.14 6.67
CA ARG A 223 5.97 -12.71 6.72
C ARG A 223 4.98 -12.00 7.66
N LEU A 224 3.70 -12.41 7.63
CA LEU A 224 2.68 -11.91 8.56
C LEU A 224 3.07 -12.21 10.01
N GLU A 225 3.44 -13.45 10.34
CA GLU A 225 3.85 -13.83 11.69
C GLU A 225 5.09 -13.07 12.16
N GLN A 226 6.10 -12.91 11.30
CA GLN A 226 7.30 -12.11 11.62
C GLN A 226 6.93 -10.66 11.96
N LYS A 227 6.03 -10.05 11.19
CA LYS A 227 5.56 -8.69 11.42
C LYS A 227 4.82 -8.56 12.74
N LEU A 228 3.87 -9.45 13.03
CA LEU A 228 3.09 -9.44 14.27
C LEU A 228 3.96 -9.69 15.51
N LYS A 229 4.96 -10.56 15.41
CA LYS A 229 5.93 -10.85 16.48
C LYS A 229 6.83 -9.66 16.77
N GLY A 230 7.30 -8.96 15.73
CA GLY A 230 8.22 -7.83 15.86
C GLY A 230 7.61 -6.55 16.41
N GLY A 231 6.29 -6.44 16.46
CA GLY A 231 5.41 -5.52 17.18
C GLY A 231 5.89 -4.09 17.45
N LYS A 232 6.51 -3.40 16.49
CA LYS A 232 6.77 -1.96 16.55
C LYS A 232 6.02 -1.24 15.47
#